data_31d8d2fcf234da8e11f531f80b8d5a29
#
_entry.id   31d8d2fcf234da8e11f531f80b8d5a29
#
_cell.length_a   1.000
_cell.length_b   1.000
_cell.length_c   1.000
_cell.angle_alpha   90.00
_cell.angle_beta   90.00
_cell.angle_gamma   90.00
#
_symmetry.space_group_name_H-M   'P 1'
#
loop_
_entity.id
_entity.type
_entity.pdbx_description
1 polymer ?
#
loop_
_entity_poly.entity_id
_entity_poly.type
_entity_poly.pdbx_seq_one_letter_code
_entity_poly.pdbx_strand_id
1 'polypeptide(L)'
;VPITVREDHAGTRLTVTNIARSVAGISPSPDGQRVTVIARGDVFTVPAKDGPTRNLTQSQGVHDRAASWSPDGKWIAYLSDATGEFELYVRPQDGKGTATQLTSNNDTYPFSPAWSPDSKKILWSDRKQRLRYIDIESKAVTTVAENPDAPITQSAWAPDSNWITYVKSERGTLAKIQLYGLADQQTLSVTDGSYASTAPSFSEDGKW
;
A
#
# COMPACT_ATOMS: atom_id res chain seq x y z
N VAL A 1 19.55 -15.81 54.05
CA VAL A 1 19.15 -16.90 53.13
C VAL A 1 18.78 -16.27 51.82
N PRO A 2 19.49 -16.54 50.69
CA PRO A 2 19.06 -16.03 49.39
C PRO A 2 17.79 -16.78 48.95
N ILE A 3 16.72 -16.04 48.72
CA ILE A 3 15.48 -16.60 48.19
C ILE A 3 15.58 -16.47 46.64
N THR A 4 15.66 -17.61 45.96
CA THR A 4 15.59 -17.65 44.52
C THR A 4 14.15 -17.91 44.10
N VAL A 5 13.47 -16.91 43.57
CA VAL A 5 12.14 -17.08 42.96
C VAL A 5 12.35 -17.62 41.56
N ARG A 6 11.91 -18.83 41.29
CA ARG A 6 11.80 -19.38 39.91
C ARG A 6 10.37 -19.22 39.50
N GLU A 7 10.10 -18.18 38.73
CA GLU A 7 8.80 -17.94 38.16
C GLU A 7 8.74 -18.57 36.74
N ASP A 8 7.75 -19.44 36.55
CA ASP A 8 7.47 -20.02 35.24
C ASP A 8 6.61 -19.02 34.46
N HIS A 9 7.26 -18.15 33.71
CA HIS A 9 6.58 -17.16 32.87
C HIS A 9 5.81 -17.84 31.75
N ALA A 10 4.69 -18.48 32.05
CA ALA A 10 3.84 -19.16 31.08
C ALA A 10 3.42 -18.26 29.93
N GLY A 11 3.30 -16.93 30.16
CA GLY A 11 2.98 -15.93 29.15
C GLY A 11 4.10 -15.65 28.14
N THR A 12 5.34 -16.11 28.41
CA THR A 12 6.48 -15.95 27.47
C THR A 12 6.70 -17.17 26.60
N ARG A 13 5.95 -18.25 26.81
CA ARG A 13 6.05 -19.45 25.99
C ARG A 13 5.49 -19.20 24.60
N LEU A 14 6.19 -19.73 23.59
CA LEU A 14 5.73 -19.69 22.22
C LEU A 14 4.39 -20.43 22.10
N THR A 15 3.32 -19.73 21.74
CA THR A 15 2.00 -20.30 21.52
C THR A 15 1.69 -20.29 20.03
N VAL A 16 1.26 -21.45 19.51
CA VAL A 16 0.74 -21.54 18.14
C VAL A 16 -0.74 -21.22 18.18
N THR A 17 -1.13 -20.15 17.54
CA THR A 17 -2.53 -19.68 17.49
C THR A 17 -3.07 -19.75 16.06
N ASN A 18 -4.28 -20.26 15.91
CA ASN A 18 -4.98 -20.21 14.61
C ASN A 18 -5.46 -18.78 14.33
N ILE A 19 -4.88 -18.14 13.31
CA ILE A 19 -5.16 -16.75 12.93
C ILE A 19 -6.13 -16.64 11.74
N ALA A 20 -6.69 -17.72 11.23
CA ALA A 20 -7.53 -17.72 10.04
C ALA A 20 -8.68 -16.69 10.10
N ARG A 21 -9.24 -16.46 11.29
CA ARG A 21 -10.31 -15.46 11.49
C ARG A 21 -9.80 -14.02 11.67
N SER A 22 -8.50 -13.81 11.76
CA SER A 22 -7.87 -12.51 11.98
C SER A 22 -7.14 -12.00 10.75
N VAL A 23 -7.29 -12.69 9.60
CA VAL A 23 -6.69 -12.26 8.34
C VAL A 23 -7.47 -11.05 7.81
N ALA A 24 -6.77 -9.92 7.64
CA ALA A 24 -7.34 -8.66 7.16
C ALA A 24 -6.98 -8.36 5.69
N GLY A 25 -5.97 -9.02 5.15
CA GLY A 25 -5.54 -8.81 3.76
C GLY A 25 -4.55 -9.87 3.29
N ILE A 26 -4.55 -10.10 1.99
CA ILE A 26 -3.68 -11.07 1.31
C ILE A 26 -3.19 -10.43 0.01
N SER A 27 -1.89 -10.58 -0.29
CA SER A 27 -1.30 -10.16 -1.57
C SER A 27 -0.26 -11.20 -2.02
N PRO A 28 -0.43 -11.82 -3.21
CA PRO A 28 0.55 -12.76 -3.74
C PRO A 28 1.84 -12.05 -4.19
N SER A 29 2.97 -12.74 -4.09
CA SER A 29 4.21 -12.29 -4.72
C SER A 29 4.13 -12.41 -6.24
N PRO A 30 4.85 -11.56 -7.01
CA PRO A 30 4.82 -11.61 -8.48
C PRO A 30 5.24 -12.96 -9.07
N ASP A 31 6.13 -13.68 -8.38
CA ASP A 31 6.60 -15.01 -8.78
C ASP A 31 5.70 -16.16 -8.29
N GLY A 32 4.64 -15.84 -7.53
CA GLY A 32 3.70 -16.83 -6.97
C GLY A 32 4.30 -17.73 -5.89
N GLN A 33 5.52 -17.48 -5.42
CA GLN A 33 6.19 -18.35 -4.45
C GLN A 33 5.80 -18.06 -3.00
N ARG A 34 5.33 -16.85 -2.73
CA ARG A 34 4.93 -16.40 -1.40
C ARG A 34 3.66 -15.56 -1.45
N VAL A 35 3.05 -15.37 -0.28
CA VAL A 35 1.89 -14.51 -0.10
C VAL A 35 2.15 -13.63 1.13
N THR A 36 1.87 -12.34 1.07
CA THR A 36 1.73 -11.54 2.29
C THR A 36 0.37 -11.81 2.92
N VAL A 37 0.37 -11.91 4.24
CA VAL A 37 -0.84 -12.03 5.05
C VAL A 37 -0.77 -10.99 6.15
N ILE A 38 -1.82 -10.19 6.28
CA ILE A 38 -1.97 -9.22 7.36
C ILE A 38 -2.85 -9.87 8.42
N ALA A 39 -2.33 -10.01 9.63
CA ALA A 39 -3.08 -10.58 10.73
C ALA A 39 -2.66 -9.98 12.07
N ARG A 40 -3.64 -9.58 12.89
CA ARG A 40 -3.42 -9.03 14.24
C ARG A 40 -2.52 -7.80 14.28
N GLY A 41 -2.49 -7.00 13.23
CA GLY A 41 -1.66 -5.81 13.15
C GLY A 41 -0.23 -6.06 12.66
N ASP A 42 0.14 -7.30 12.36
CA ASP A 42 1.44 -7.65 11.78
C ASP A 42 1.33 -8.06 10.30
N VAL A 43 2.41 -7.87 9.56
CA VAL A 43 2.59 -8.35 8.19
C VAL A 43 3.45 -9.60 8.19
N PHE A 44 2.91 -10.67 7.64
CA PHE A 44 3.59 -11.95 7.47
C PHE A 44 3.85 -12.24 6.00
N THR A 45 4.90 -13.01 5.70
CA THR A 45 5.02 -13.71 4.43
C THR A 45 4.94 -15.21 4.64
N VAL A 46 4.05 -15.85 3.89
CA VAL A 46 3.78 -17.28 3.93
C VAL A 46 4.20 -17.89 2.60
N PRO A 47 4.97 -18.99 2.57
CA PRO A 47 5.31 -19.66 1.32
C PRO A 47 4.07 -20.34 0.72
N ALA A 48 3.99 -20.38 -0.62
CA ALA A 48 2.91 -21.05 -1.35
C ALA A 48 2.95 -22.57 -1.21
N LYS A 49 4.14 -23.12 -0.95
CA LYS A 49 4.39 -24.55 -0.71
C LYS A 49 5.10 -24.72 0.62
N ASP A 50 6.24 -25.38 0.63
CA ASP A 50 7.04 -25.65 1.81
C ASP A 50 7.92 -24.44 2.18
N GLY A 51 8.14 -24.26 3.48
CA GLY A 51 9.05 -23.23 3.98
C GLY A 51 8.51 -22.49 5.21
N PRO A 52 9.32 -21.66 5.84
CA PRO A 52 8.92 -20.94 7.05
C PRO A 52 8.04 -19.73 6.73
N THR A 53 6.99 -19.57 7.53
CA THR A 53 6.29 -18.29 7.67
C THR A 53 7.20 -17.30 8.38
N ARG A 54 7.25 -16.07 7.90
CA ARG A 54 8.05 -14.99 8.50
C ARG A 54 7.12 -13.87 8.94
N ASN A 55 7.22 -13.46 10.21
CA ASN A 55 6.65 -12.18 10.62
C ASN A 55 7.63 -11.08 10.20
N LEU A 56 7.20 -10.19 9.33
CA LEU A 56 8.06 -9.13 8.79
C LEU A 56 8.15 -7.94 9.72
N THR A 57 7.07 -7.53 10.35
CA THR A 57 7.02 -6.28 11.11
C THR A 57 7.35 -6.47 12.57
N GLN A 58 6.90 -7.54 13.22
CA GLN A 58 7.18 -7.89 14.62
C GLN A 58 6.96 -6.70 15.58
N SER A 59 5.95 -5.89 15.29
CA SER A 59 5.70 -4.63 15.98
C SER A 59 4.75 -4.82 17.15
N GLN A 60 5.19 -4.48 18.37
CA GLN A 60 4.32 -4.52 19.54
C GLN A 60 3.52 -3.22 19.68
N GLY A 61 2.19 -3.35 19.78
CA GLY A 61 1.31 -2.19 19.96
C GLY A 61 1.14 -1.30 18.72
N VAL A 62 1.58 -1.77 17.55
CA VAL A 62 1.49 -1.09 16.27
C VAL A 62 0.48 -1.83 15.39
N HIS A 63 -0.16 -1.11 14.50
CA HIS A 63 -1.12 -1.67 13.57
C HIS A 63 -0.66 -1.51 12.12
N ASP A 64 -0.08 -2.57 11.57
CA ASP A 64 0.34 -2.62 10.19
C ASP A 64 -0.78 -3.15 9.29
N ARG A 65 -0.97 -2.56 8.10
CA ARG A 65 -2.05 -2.89 7.17
C ARG A 65 -1.70 -2.61 5.71
N ALA A 66 -2.58 -3.01 4.80
CA ALA A 66 -2.50 -2.72 3.37
C ALA A 66 -1.14 -3.13 2.75
N ALA A 67 -0.62 -4.29 3.15
CA ALA A 67 0.66 -4.79 2.63
C ALA A 67 0.51 -5.26 1.19
N SER A 68 1.44 -4.84 0.33
CA SER A 68 1.51 -5.24 -1.07
C SER A 68 2.95 -5.43 -1.55
N TRP A 69 3.14 -6.37 -2.47
CA TRP A 69 4.43 -6.62 -3.12
C TRP A 69 4.72 -5.58 -4.19
N SER A 70 5.99 -5.20 -4.30
CA SER A 70 6.46 -4.50 -5.50
C SER A 70 6.44 -5.46 -6.70
N PRO A 71 6.17 -4.96 -7.92
CA PRO A 71 6.17 -5.78 -9.14
C PRO A 71 7.49 -6.53 -9.39
N ASP A 72 8.63 -6.00 -8.97
CA ASP A 72 9.95 -6.66 -9.06
C ASP A 72 10.17 -7.73 -7.97
N GLY A 73 9.23 -7.90 -7.04
CA GLY A 73 9.27 -8.90 -5.96
C GLY A 73 10.29 -8.65 -4.86
N LYS A 74 10.96 -7.48 -4.84
CA LYS A 74 12.02 -7.22 -3.85
C LYS A 74 11.52 -6.58 -2.57
N TRP A 75 10.41 -5.82 -2.65
CA TRP A 75 9.92 -4.98 -1.58
C TRP A 75 8.48 -5.30 -1.21
N ILE A 76 8.14 -4.99 0.02
CA ILE A 76 6.77 -4.98 0.51
C ILE A 76 6.49 -3.59 1.05
N ALA A 77 5.47 -2.90 0.49
CA ALA A 77 4.92 -1.67 1.02
C ALA A 77 3.80 -1.98 1.99
N TYR A 78 3.66 -1.19 3.03
CA TYR A 78 2.58 -1.30 4.00
C TYR A 78 2.34 0.03 4.71
N LEU A 79 1.18 0.19 5.32
CA LEU A 79 0.85 1.31 6.19
C LEU A 79 1.05 0.89 7.65
N SER A 80 1.66 1.76 8.45
CA SER A 80 1.95 1.53 9.86
C SER A 80 1.67 2.77 10.69
N ASP A 81 1.08 2.60 11.87
CA ASP A 81 0.85 3.66 12.85
C ASP A 81 1.97 3.76 13.91
N ALA A 82 3.13 3.19 13.63
CA ALA A 82 4.29 3.16 14.54
C ALA A 82 4.73 4.56 15.04
N THR A 83 4.43 5.61 14.31
CA THR A 83 4.74 7.01 14.67
C THR A 83 3.55 7.80 15.20
N GLY A 84 2.44 7.12 15.49
CA GLY A 84 1.18 7.70 16.00
C GLY A 84 0.12 7.92 14.93
N GLU A 85 0.51 8.24 13.70
CA GLU A 85 -0.34 8.33 12.54
C GLU A 85 0.07 7.30 11.48
N PHE A 86 -0.87 6.93 10.58
CA PHE A 86 -0.55 5.99 9.52
C PHE A 86 0.39 6.60 8.49
N GLU A 87 1.58 6.01 8.39
CA GLU A 87 2.61 6.36 7.43
C GLU A 87 2.89 5.19 6.48
N LEU A 88 3.42 5.50 5.31
CA LEU A 88 3.83 4.52 4.32
C LEU A 88 5.24 4.05 4.60
N TYR A 89 5.41 2.75 4.65
CA TYR A 89 6.70 2.07 4.84
C TYR A 89 6.96 1.10 3.70
N VAL A 90 8.24 0.87 3.44
CA VAL A 90 8.71 -0.25 2.61
C VAL A 90 9.78 -1.04 3.34
N ARG A 91 9.86 -2.33 3.07
CA ARG A 91 10.91 -3.20 3.58
C ARG A 91 11.26 -4.32 2.61
N PRO A 92 12.49 -4.88 2.69
CA PRO A 92 12.86 -6.07 1.92
C PRO A 92 11.92 -7.25 2.21
N GLN A 93 11.54 -7.97 1.18
CA GLN A 93 10.59 -9.09 1.26
C GLN A 93 11.12 -10.28 2.08
N ASP A 94 12.43 -10.42 2.20
CA ASP A 94 13.06 -11.50 2.96
C ASP A 94 13.06 -11.26 4.48
N GLY A 95 12.60 -10.09 4.91
CA GLY A 95 12.55 -9.66 6.31
C GLY A 95 13.91 -9.26 6.89
N LYS A 96 14.97 -9.26 6.08
CA LYS A 96 16.28 -8.79 6.50
C LYS A 96 16.39 -7.28 6.35
N GLY A 97 17.07 -6.66 7.30
CA GLY A 97 17.20 -5.21 7.33
C GLY A 97 16.01 -4.48 7.97
N THR A 98 16.13 -3.16 8.03
CA THR A 98 15.14 -2.27 8.65
C THR A 98 14.08 -1.84 7.63
N ALA A 99 12.88 -1.59 8.12
CA ALA A 99 11.87 -0.91 7.32
C ALA A 99 12.29 0.55 7.08
N THR A 100 12.00 1.04 5.89
CA THR A 100 12.20 2.44 5.53
C THR A 100 10.86 3.16 5.56
N GLN A 101 10.74 4.17 6.41
CA GLN A 101 9.61 5.08 6.39
C GLN A 101 9.71 5.99 5.17
N LEU A 102 8.66 6.05 4.37
CA LEU A 102 8.59 6.87 3.16
C LEU A 102 7.89 8.20 3.40
N THR A 103 6.79 8.20 4.15
CA THR A 103 6.04 9.42 4.50
C THR A 103 6.21 9.75 5.97
N SER A 104 6.02 11.02 6.32
CA SER A 104 6.04 11.50 7.70
C SER A 104 5.05 12.65 7.88
N ASN A 105 4.52 12.80 9.09
CA ASN A 105 3.57 13.85 9.44
C ASN A 105 2.32 13.83 8.54
N ASN A 106 1.81 12.64 8.22
CA ASN A 106 0.55 12.53 7.52
C ASN A 106 -0.55 13.21 8.33
N ASP A 107 -1.25 14.13 7.68
CA ASP A 107 -2.32 14.93 8.26
C ASP A 107 -3.70 14.30 8.07
N THR A 108 -3.74 13.06 7.58
CA THR A 108 -4.96 12.29 7.33
C THR A 108 -4.66 10.83 7.01
N TYR A 109 -5.68 10.01 7.09
CA TYR A 109 -5.62 8.57 6.87
C TYR A 109 -5.40 8.24 5.39
N PRO A 110 -4.29 7.53 5.02
CA PRO A 110 -4.05 7.03 3.68
C PRO A 110 -4.84 5.74 3.43
N PHE A 111 -5.26 5.54 2.18
CA PHE A 111 -5.88 4.31 1.71
C PHE A 111 -4.87 3.47 0.93
N SER A 112 -5.27 2.25 0.61
CA SER A 112 -4.45 1.20 0.01
C SER A 112 -3.43 1.68 -1.02
N PRO A 113 -2.12 1.52 -0.75
CA PRO A 113 -1.07 1.91 -1.67
C PRO A 113 -1.00 0.98 -2.88
N ALA A 114 -0.73 1.55 -4.05
CA ALA A 114 -0.55 0.83 -5.31
C ALA A 114 0.83 1.13 -5.91
N TRP A 115 1.62 0.10 -6.15
CA TRP A 115 2.93 0.21 -6.78
C TRP A 115 2.83 0.61 -8.25
N SER A 116 3.77 1.45 -8.71
CA SER A 116 4.01 1.61 -10.15
C SER A 116 4.63 0.33 -10.73
N PRO A 117 4.36 -0.02 -12.00
CA PRO A 117 4.91 -1.21 -12.65
C PRO A 117 6.44 -1.30 -12.60
N ASP A 118 7.15 -0.17 -12.63
CA ASP A 118 8.60 -0.10 -12.52
C ASP A 118 9.14 -0.26 -11.08
N SER A 119 8.26 -0.45 -10.09
CA SER A 119 8.59 -0.59 -8.67
C SER A 119 9.29 0.60 -8.03
N LYS A 120 9.22 1.80 -8.63
CA LYS A 120 9.90 3.00 -8.14
C LYS A 120 9.00 3.96 -7.41
N LYS A 121 7.68 3.86 -7.60
CA LYS A 121 6.72 4.78 -7.01
C LYS A 121 5.55 4.05 -6.36
N ILE A 122 4.89 4.72 -5.42
CA ILE A 122 3.67 4.22 -4.78
C ILE A 122 2.62 5.30 -4.84
N LEU A 123 1.45 4.96 -5.38
CA LEU A 123 0.26 5.81 -5.48
C LEU A 123 -0.70 5.47 -4.33
N TRP A 124 -1.33 6.49 -3.74
CA TRP A 124 -2.41 6.29 -2.75
C TRP A 124 -3.40 7.45 -2.78
N SER A 125 -4.61 7.21 -2.32
CA SER A 125 -5.57 8.26 -1.99
C SER A 125 -5.70 8.42 -0.47
N ASP A 126 -6.29 9.52 -0.01
CA ASP A 126 -6.45 9.80 1.41
C ASP A 126 -7.84 10.37 1.76
N ARG A 127 -8.14 10.50 3.06
CA ARG A 127 -9.41 11.04 3.55
C ARG A 127 -9.64 12.52 3.25
N LYS A 128 -8.59 13.27 2.92
CA LYS A 128 -8.71 14.63 2.38
C LYS A 128 -8.99 14.64 0.88
N GLN A 129 -9.30 13.48 0.32
CA GLN A 129 -9.72 13.32 -1.07
C GLN A 129 -8.62 13.72 -2.06
N ARG A 130 -7.36 13.51 -1.66
CA ARG A 130 -6.20 13.72 -2.51
C ARG A 130 -5.75 12.39 -3.08
N LEU A 131 -5.33 12.39 -4.34
CA LEU A 131 -4.57 11.32 -4.98
C LEU A 131 -3.12 11.76 -5.06
N ARG A 132 -2.21 10.99 -4.47
CA ARG A 132 -0.78 11.34 -4.37
C ARG A 132 0.09 10.15 -4.73
N TYR A 133 1.28 10.40 -5.20
CA TYR A 133 2.32 9.37 -5.29
C TYR A 133 3.60 9.82 -4.61
N ILE A 134 4.42 8.86 -4.22
CA ILE A 134 5.77 9.07 -3.69
C ILE A 134 6.77 8.35 -4.58
N ASP A 135 7.88 8.99 -4.87
CA ASP A 135 9.06 8.36 -5.41
C ASP A 135 9.88 7.77 -4.26
N ILE A 136 10.23 6.49 -4.34
CA ILE A 136 10.82 5.74 -3.21
C ILE A 136 12.24 6.19 -2.92
N GLU A 137 13.02 6.53 -3.94
CA GLU A 137 14.41 6.91 -3.80
C GLU A 137 14.56 8.31 -3.21
N SER A 138 13.87 9.28 -3.80
CA SER A 138 13.92 10.68 -3.36
C SER A 138 13.02 10.98 -2.17
N LYS A 139 12.03 10.13 -1.90
CA LYS A 139 10.93 10.35 -0.95
C LYS A 139 10.08 11.60 -1.25
N ALA A 140 10.13 12.08 -2.47
CA ALA A 140 9.33 13.22 -2.91
C ALA A 140 7.88 12.80 -3.10
N VAL A 141 6.97 13.50 -2.42
CA VAL A 141 5.51 13.31 -2.56
C VAL A 141 4.96 14.32 -3.54
N THR A 142 4.22 13.83 -4.54
CA THR A 142 3.55 14.67 -5.52
C THR A 142 2.04 14.46 -5.43
N THR A 143 1.28 15.54 -5.44
CA THR A 143 -0.18 15.50 -5.53
C THR A 143 -0.60 15.46 -6.99
N VAL A 144 -1.29 14.38 -7.37
CA VAL A 144 -1.84 14.16 -8.72
C VAL A 144 -3.15 14.94 -8.90
N ALA A 145 -4.02 14.84 -7.89
CA ALA A 145 -5.33 15.48 -7.91
C ALA A 145 -5.86 15.69 -6.49
N GLU A 146 -6.70 16.71 -6.38
CA GLU A 146 -7.56 16.93 -5.23
C GLU A 146 -9.01 17.04 -5.71
N ASN A 147 -9.94 16.48 -4.96
CA ASN A 147 -11.36 16.53 -5.30
C ASN A 147 -12.20 16.71 -4.04
N PRO A 148 -12.44 17.95 -3.62
CA PRO A 148 -13.18 18.25 -2.38
C PRO A 148 -14.64 17.76 -2.40
N ASP A 149 -15.17 17.47 -3.57
CA ASP A 149 -16.58 17.06 -3.72
C ASP A 149 -16.80 15.55 -3.52
N ALA A 150 -15.79 14.73 -3.82
CA ALA A 150 -15.92 13.27 -3.74
C ALA A 150 -14.55 12.56 -3.63
N PRO A 151 -14.47 11.41 -2.94
CA PRO A 151 -13.24 10.62 -2.88
C PRO A 151 -12.78 10.12 -4.24
N ILE A 152 -11.47 10.18 -4.50
CA ILE A 152 -10.85 9.55 -5.67
C ILE A 152 -10.54 8.09 -5.29
N THR A 153 -11.43 7.18 -5.65
CA THR A 153 -11.34 5.75 -5.27
C THR A 153 -10.89 4.83 -6.39
N GLN A 154 -10.88 5.33 -7.63
CA GLN A 154 -10.52 4.56 -8.81
C GLN A 154 -9.36 5.24 -9.50
N SER A 155 -8.22 4.58 -9.49
CA SER A 155 -6.99 5.03 -10.17
C SER A 155 -6.16 3.84 -10.61
N ALA A 156 -5.39 3.99 -11.67
CA ALA A 156 -4.49 2.97 -12.18
C ALA A 156 -3.22 3.59 -12.75
N TRP A 157 -2.11 2.88 -12.61
CA TRP A 157 -0.85 3.17 -13.30
C TRP A 157 -0.91 2.70 -14.74
N ALA A 158 -0.31 3.45 -15.64
CA ALA A 158 0.03 2.96 -16.97
C ALA A 158 1.17 1.93 -16.89
N PRO A 159 1.23 0.94 -17.82
CA PRO A 159 2.27 -0.08 -17.84
C PRO A 159 3.70 0.48 -17.91
N ASP A 160 3.88 1.64 -18.54
CA ASP A 160 5.15 2.34 -18.66
C ASP A 160 5.54 3.17 -17.42
N SER A 161 4.68 3.22 -16.40
CA SER A 161 4.84 4.02 -15.17
C SER A 161 4.95 5.54 -15.38
N ASN A 162 4.58 6.05 -16.55
CA ASN A 162 4.66 7.47 -16.90
C ASN A 162 3.31 8.19 -16.77
N TRP A 163 2.21 7.45 -16.68
CA TRP A 163 0.87 8.01 -16.59
C TRP A 163 0.07 7.40 -15.45
N ILE A 164 -0.87 8.18 -14.94
CA ILE A 164 -1.86 7.75 -13.96
C ILE A 164 -3.23 8.13 -14.49
N THR A 165 -4.14 7.16 -14.59
CA THR A 165 -5.55 7.45 -14.83
C THR A 165 -6.34 7.40 -13.54
N TYR A 166 -7.37 8.25 -13.42
CA TYR A 166 -8.26 8.28 -12.26
C TYR A 166 -9.65 8.80 -12.63
N VAL A 167 -10.63 8.48 -11.77
CA VAL A 167 -11.98 8.99 -11.90
C VAL A 167 -12.15 10.22 -11.02
N LYS A 168 -12.62 11.30 -11.60
CA LYS A 168 -13.00 12.54 -10.91
C LYS A 168 -14.49 12.80 -11.06
N SER A 169 -15.19 12.97 -9.91
CA SER A 169 -16.60 13.32 -9.86
C SER A 169 -16.71 14.67 -9.15
N GLU A 170 -17.19 15.68 -9.85
CA GLU A 170 -17.42 17.00 -9.30
C GLU A 170 -18.92 17.20 -9.02
N ARG A 171 -19.24 18.05 -8.07
CA ARG A 171 -20.62 18.30 -7.69
C ARG A 171 -21.47 18.81 -8.87
N GLY A 172 -22.55 18.09 -9.16
CA GLY A 172 -23.46 18.44 -10.26
C GLY A 172 -23.00 18.02 -11.65
N THR A 173 -21.89 17.25 -11.75
CA THR A 173 -21.40 16.69 -13.01
C THR A 173 -21.32 15.16 -12.95
N LEU A 174 -21.26 14.54 -14.12
CA LEU A 174 -21.01 13.12 -14.21
C LEU A 174 -19.52 12.80 -14.02
N ALA A 175 -19.23 11.61 -13.53
CA ALA A 175 -17.87 11.13 -13.34
C ALA A 175 -17.08 11.10 -14.66
N LYS A 176 -15.87 11.64 -14.65
CA LYS A 176 -14.96 11.73 -15.81
C LYS A 176 -13.69 10.94 -15.55
N ILE A 177 -13.14 10.37 -16.61
CA ILE A 177 -11.81 9.79 -16.57
C ILE A 177 -10.80 10.89 -16.90
N GLN A 178 -9.81 11.01 -16.02
CA GLN A 178 -8.67 11.90 -16.14
C GLN A 178 -7.39 11.10 -16.37
N LEU A 179 -6.45 11.69 -17.09
CA LEU A 179 -5.13 11.13 -17.35
C LEU A 179 -4.07 12.16 -16.90
N TYR A 180 -3.21 11.77 -15.99
CA TYR A 180 -2.13 12.61 -15.47
C TYR A 180 -0.78 12.12 -16.00
N GLY A 181 -0.01 13.01 -16.64
CA GLY A 181 1.35 12.75 -17.08
C GLY A 181 2.37 13.10 -15.99
N LEU A 182 3.30 12.19 -15.70
CA LEU A 182 4.30 12.42 -14.66
C LEU A 182 5.40 13.41 -15.10
N ALA A 183 5.72 13.42 -16.39
CA ALA A 183 6.82 14.25 -16.93
C ALA A 183 6.49 15.74 -16.93
N ASP A 184 5.28 16.10 -17.33
CA ASP A 184 4.83 17.49 -17.46
C ASP A 184 3.91 17.92 -16.31
N GLN A 185 3.49 16.96 -15.48
CA GLN A 185 2.55 17.15 -14.38
C GLN A 185 1.21 17.76 -14.82
N GLN A 186 0.80 17.46 -16.06
CA GLN A 186 -0.46 17.93 -16.61
C GLN A 186 -1.55 16.86 -16.56
N THR A 187 -2.78 17.34 -16.41
CA THR A 187 -3.97 16.48 -16.43
C THR A 187 -4.76 16.72 -17.71
N LEU A 188 -5.10 15.64 -18.40
CA LEU A 188 -5.95 15.64 -19.58
C LEU A 188 -7.29 14.96 -19.25
N SER A 189 -8.40 15.54 -19.71
CA SER A 189 -9.71 14.90 -19.64
C SER A 189 -9.85 13.90 -20.77
N VAL A 190 -9.99 12.62 -20.44
CA VAL A 190 -10.18 11.56 -21.45
C VAL A 190 -11.63 11.51 -21.90
N THR A 191 -12.58 11.73 -20.97
CA THR A 191 -14.02 11.78 -21.26
C THR A 191 -14.57 13.17 -21.00
N ASP A 192 -15.57 13.58 -21.80
CA ASP A 192 -16.17 14.93 -21.75
C ASP A 192 -17.20 15.10 -20.62
N GLY A 193 -17.65 13.99 -20.01
CA GLY A 193 -18.68 14.00 -18.98
C GLY A 193 -20.12 13.98 -19.49
N SER A 194 -20.33 13.70 -20.76
CA SER A 194 -21.68 13.47 -21.33
C SER A 194 -22.31 12.20 -20.73
N TYR A 195 -21.48 11.25 -20.29
CA TYR A 195 -21.86 10.02 -19.61
C TYR A 195 -20.97 9.79 -18.40
N ALA A 196 -21.50 9.12 -17.37
CA ALA A 196 -20.70 8.72 -16.22
C ALA A 196 -19.67 7.66 -16.67
N SER A 197 -18.40 7.99 -16.51
CA SER A 197 -17.27 7.12 -16.89
C SER A 197 -16.55 6.66 -15.63
N THR A 198 -16.37 5.34 -15.50
CA THR A 198 -15.77 4.71 -14.31
C THR A 198 -14.85 3.56 -14.71
N ALA A 199 -14.11 3.01 -13.73
CA ALA A 199 -13.22 1.87 -13.88
C ALA A 199 -12.19 2.01 -15.04
N PRO A 200 -11.36 3.07 -15.02
CA PRO A 200 -10.34 3.24 -16.05
C PRO A 200 -9.28 2.15 -15.91
N SER A 201 -8.82 1.64 -17.03
CA SER A 201 -7.71 0.70 -17.10
C SER A 201 -6.90 0.95 -18.37
N PHE A 202 -5.63 0.59 -18.34
CA PHE A 202 -4.78 0.59 -19.52
C PHE A 202 -4.76 -0.81 -20.14
N SER A 203 -4.56 -0.88 -21.45
CA SER A 203 -4.19 -2.13 -22.11
C SER A 203 -2.76 -2.54 -21.70
N GLU A 204 -2.43 -3.83 -21.77
CA GLU A 204 -1.10 -4.33 -21.39
C GLU A 204 0.02 -3.70 -22.24
N ASP A 205 -0.24 -3.36 -23.49
CA ASP A 205 0.71 -2.69 -24.38
C ASP A 205 0.78 -1.16 -24.19
N GLY A 206 -0.02 -0.62 -23.27
CA GLY A 206 -0.05 0.82 -22.95
C GLY A 206 -0.57 1.74 -24.03
N LYS A 207 -1.22 1.22 -25.08
CA LYS A 207 -1.70 2.04 -26.21
C LYS A 207 -3.13 2.53 -26.05
N TRP A 208 -3.89 1.86 -25.20
CA TRP A 208 -5.32 2.13 -24.97
C TRP A 208 -5.64 2.20 -23.48
#